data_5bfa4a219866794fc10d0da676823544
#
_entry.id   5bfa4a219866794fc10d0da676823544
#
_cell.length_a   1.000
_cell.length_b   1.000
_cell.length_c   1.000
_cell.angle_alpha   90.00
_cell.angle_beta   90.00
_cell.angle_gamma   90.00
#
_symmetry.space_group_name_H-M   'P 1'
#
loop_
_entity.id
_entity.type
_entity.pdbx_description
1 polymer ?
#
loop_
_entity_poly.entity_id
_entity_poly.type
_entity_poly.pdbx_seq_one_letter_code
_entity_poly.pdbx_strand_id
1 'polypeptide(L)'
;MHEVGIMEGALDMARRLMEKRGGNRLRRVHMTIGSLSGVVPEALQSAFLALKDSYAAQDAALDVAWVEAVCRCDACRADFSFTGRLPD
;
A
#
# COMPACT_ATOMS: atom_id res chain seq x y z
N MET A 1 4.06 -7.07 10.41
CA MET A 1 3.19 -7.04 9.22
C MET A 1 3.95 -7.61 8.03
N HIS A 2 3.27 -8.39 7.20
CA HIS A 2 3.92 -9.07 6.09
C HIS A 2 3.79 -8.25 4.80
N GLU A 3 4.68 -7.29 4.61
CA GLU A 3 4.66 -6.38 3.47
C GLU A 3 4.75 -7.11 2.12
N VAL A 4 5.52 -8.20 2.07
CA VAL A 4 5.61 -9.01 0.84
C VAL A 4 4.24 -9.59 0.48
N GLY A 5 3.52 -10.13 1.45
CA GLY A 5 2.18 -10.70 1.21
C GLY A 5 1.19 -9.63 0.78
N ILE A 6 1.25 -8.45 1.38
CA ILE A 6 0.39 -7.32 1.00
C ILE A 6 0.69 -6.90 -0.44
N MET A 7 1.96 -6.79 -0.77
CA MET A 7 2.38 -6.38 -2.12
C MET A 7 2.01 -7.43 -3.17
N GLU A 8 2.17 -8.72 -2.85
CA GLU A 8 1.76 -9.79 -3.75
C GLU A 8 0.26 -9.70 -4.05
N GLY A 9 -0.56 -9.49 -3.02
CA GLY A 9 -2.00 -9.35 -3.19
C GLY A 9 -2.38 -8.15 -4.03
N ALA A 10 -1.72 -7.02 -3.80
CA ALA A 10 -1.98 -5.79 -4.55
C ALA A 10 -1.58 -5.95 -6.03
N LEU A 11 -0.41 -6.51 -6.29
CA LEU A 11 0.07 -6.70 -7.66
C LEU A 11 -0.76 -7.75 -8.41
N ASP A 12 -1.17 -8.81 -7.73
CA ASP A 12 -2.02 -9.83 -8.34
C ASP A 12 -3.39 -9.25 -8.74
N MET A 13 -3.99 -8.46 -7.85
CA MET A 13 -5.26 -7.79 -8.13
C MET A 13 -5.11 -6.80 -9.30
N ALA A 14 -4.04 -6.00 -9.29
CA ALA A 14 -3.78 -5.03 -10.34
C ALA A 14 -3.60 -5.72 -11.69
N ARG A 15 -2.86 -6.82 -11.72
CA ARG A 15 -2.64 -7.59 -12.94
C ARG A 15 -3.96 -8.16 -13.48
N ARG A 16 -4.79 -8.73 -12.61
CA ARG A 16 -6.09 -9.27 -13.03
C ARG A 16 -6.99 -8.21 -13.62
N LEU A 17 -7.04 -7.03 -13.00
CA LEU A 17 -7.85 -5.93 -13.50
C LEU A 17 -7.32 -5.43 -14.84
N MET A 18 -6.01 -5.34 -15.00
CA MET A 18 -5.38 -4.94 -16.24
C MET A 18 -5.71 -5.91 -17.37
N GLU A 19 -5.55 -7.21 -17.14
CA GLU A 19 -5.84 -8.25 -18.13
C GLU A 19 -7.31 -8.24 -18.54
N LYS A 20 -8.21 -8.03 -17.56
CA LYS A 20 -9.63 -7.96 -17.81
C LYS A 20 -10.00 -6.80 -18.74
N ARG A 21 -9.19 -5.74 -18.75
CA ARG A 21 -9.39 -4.57 -19.59
C ARG A 21 -8.57 -4.63 -20.88
N GLY A 22 -7.94 -5.77 -21.16
CA GLY A 22 -7.17 -5.96 -22.39
C GLY A 22 -5.75 -5.41 -22.34
N GLY A 23 -5.27 -5.00 -21.18
CA GLY A 23 -3.91 -4.50 -21.01
C GLY A 23 -2.89 -5.62 -20.92
N ASN A 24 -1.63 -5.29 -21.11
CA ASN A 24 -0.53 -6.25 -21.02
C ASN A 24 0.62 -5.80 -20.12
N ARG A 25 0.55 -4.60 -19.56
CA ARG A 25 1.60 -4.05 -18.71
C ARG A 25 1.03 -3.03 -17.73
N LEU A 26 1.49 -3.11 -16.47
CA LEU A 26 1.13 -2.11 -15.46
C LEU A 26 2.10 -0.93 -15.58
N ARG A 27 1.58 0.28 -15.50
CA ARG A 27 2.39 1.50 -15.54
C ARG A 27 2.47 2.16 -14.18
N ARG A 28 1.44 2.02 -13.38
CA ARG A 28 1.39 2.63 -12.06
C ARG A 28 0.54 1.76 -11.15
N VAL A 29 1.03 1.56 -9.94
CA VAL A 29 0.28 0.88 -8.89
C VAL A 29 0.08 1.88 -7.76
N HIS A 30 -1.18 2.17 -7.46
CA HIS A 30 -1.53 3.09 -6.40
C HIS A 30 -2.11 2.31 -5.22
N MET A 31 -1.55 2.53 -4.03
CA MET A 31 -2.00 1.87 -2.81
C MET A 31 -2.37 2.90 -1.77
N THR A 32 -3.42 2.62 -1.01
CA THR A 32 -3.83 3.45 0.12
C THR A 32 -3.65 2.64 1.39
N ILE A 33 -2.84 3.13 2.31
CA ILE A 33 -2.47 2.42 3.53
C ILE A 33 -2.87 3.28 4.74
N GLY A 34 -3.53 2.65 5.72
CA GLY A 34 -3.85 3.33 6.97
C GLY A 34 -2.60 3.56 7.81
N SER A 35 -2.49 4.73 8.42
CA SER A 35 -1.31 5.09 9.21
C SER A 35 -1.11 4.19 10.45
N LEU A 36 -2.16 3.54 10.91
CA LEU A 36 -2.09 2.62 12.05
C LEU A 36 -1.98 1.15 11.66
N SER A 37 -1.76 0.86 10.38
CA SER A 37 -1.71 -0.52 9.88
C SER A 37 -0.46 -1.29 10.29
N GLY A 38 0.59 -0.60 10.75
CA GLY A 38 1.86 -1.24 11.09
C GLY A 38 2.75 -1.55 9.89
N VAL A 39 2.35 -1.17 8.68
CA VAL A 39 3.13 -1.40 7.47
C VAL A 39 4.35 -0.47 7.45
N VAL A 40 5.52 -1.03 7.18
CA VAL A 40 6.77 -0.27 7.09
C VAL A 40 6.97 0.19 5.64
N PRO A 41 7.03 1.51 5.37
CA PRO A 41 7.13 2.02 3.99
C PRO A 41 8.31 1.46 3.20
N GLU A 42 9.47 1.38 3.82
CA GLU A 42 10.69 0.89 3.17
C GLU A 42 10.56 -0.59 2.79
N ALA A 43 9.93 -1.39 3.65
CA ALA A 43 9.70 -2.81 3.37
C ALA A 43 8.70 -3.00 2.23
N LEU A 44 7.71 -2.11 2.14
CA LEU A 44 6.73 -2.15 1.06
C LEU A 44 7.39 -1.83 -0.29
N GLN A 45 8.27 -0.82 -0.32
CA GLN A 45 9.04 -0.47 -1.51
C GLN A 45 9.96 -1.62 -1.95
N SER A 46 10.65 -2.24 -0.98
CA SER A 46 11.54 -3.36 -1.27
C SER A 46 10.78 -4.55 -1.84
N ALA A 47 9.59 -4.84 -1.29
CA ALA A 47 8.74 -5.90 -1.79
C ALA A 47 8.28 -5.61 -3.22
N PHE A 48 7.92 -4.38 -3.52
CA PHE A 48 7.53 -3.98 -4.86
C PHE A 48 8.68 -4.20 -5.87
N LEU A 49 9.87 -3.75 -5.53
CA LEU A 49 11.03 -3.92 -6.40
C LEU A 49 11.37 -5.38 -6.64
N ALA A 50 11.17 -6.24 -5.64
CA ALA A 50 11.45 -7.66 -5.76
C ALA A 50 10.40 -8.40 -6.60
N LEU A 51 9.15 -7.96 -6.57
CA LEU A 51 8.03 -8.69 -7.18
C LEU A 51 7.54 -8.15 -8.51
N LYS A 52 7.85 -6.92 -8.84
CA LYS A 52 7.24 -6.25 -10.00
C LYS A 52 7.43 -6.97 -11.33
N ASP A 53 8.56 -7.62 -11.53
CA ASP A 53 8.85 -8.33 -12.78
C ASP A 53 7.92 -9.51 -13.01
N SER A 54 7.46 -10.14 -11.94
CA SER A 54 6.57 -11.30 -12.01
C SER A 54 5.11 -10.92 -12.29
N TYR A 55 4.78 -9.64 -12.22
CA TYR A 55 3.40 -9.17 -12.32
C TYR A 55 3.17 -8.15 -13.45
N ALA A 56 4.03 -8.18 -14.46
CA ALA A 56 3.96 -7.26 -15.60
C ALA A 56 4.08 -5.79 -15.18
N ALA A 57 4.87 -5.53 -14.15
CA ALA A 57 5.04 -4.20 -13.58
C ALA A 57 6.50 -3.73 -13.61
N GLN A 58 7.29 -4.22 -14.58
CA GLN A 58 8.72 -3.92 -14.68
C GLN A 58 9.02 -2.42 -14.69
N ASP A 59 8.21 -1.68 -15.42
CA ASP A 59 8.38 -0.23 -15.57
C ASP A 59 7.38 0.58 -14.75
N ALA A 60 6.66 -0.09 -13.83
CA ALA A 60 5.63 0.57 -13.06
C ALA A 60 6.20 1.42 -11.93
N ALA A 61 5.52 2.53 -11.67
CA ALA A 61 5.78 3.34 -10.49
C ALA A 61 4.83 2.92 -9.37
N LEU A 62 5.32 2.96 -8.14
CA LEU A 62 4.49 2.69 -6.97
C LEU A 62 4.19 4.00 -6.25
N ASP A 63 2.90 4.31 -6.11
CA ASP A 63 2.43 5.44 -5.34
C ASP A 63 1.71 4.92 -4.11
N VAL A 64 2.12 5.37 -2.93
CA VAL A 64 1.47 4.98 -1.68
C VAL A 64 0.91 6.22 -1.01
N ALA A 65 -0.38 6.23 -0.78
CA ALA A 65 -1.05 7.27 -0.01
C ALA A 65 -1.31 6.75 1.40
N TRP A 66 -0.95 7.56 2.39
CA TRP A 66 -1.14 7.23 3.79
C TRP A 66 -2.37 7.95 4.31
N VAL A 67 -3.32 7.19 4.88
CA VAL A 67 -4.56 7.75 5.42
C VAL A 67 -4.39 7.95 6.91
N GLU A 68 -4.64 9.17 7.38
CA GLU A 68 -4.57 9.49 8.80
C GLU A 68 -5.64 8.76 9.59
N ALA A 69 -5.26 8.30 10.78
CA ALA A 69 -6.22 7.81 11.74
C ALA A 69 -6.71 8.99 12.59
N VAL A 70 -8.01 9.05 12.81
CA VAL A 70 -8.61 10.04 13.69
C VAL A 70 -9.01 9.34 14.97
N CYS A 71 -8.47 9.81 16.07
CA CYS A 71 -8.73 9.25 17.40
C CYS A 71 -9.62 10.19 18.20
N ARG A 72 -10.51 9.60 19.02
CA ARG A 72 -11.36 10.38 19.91
C ARG A 72 -10.98 10.12 21.34
N CYS A 73 -10.81 11.19 22.12
CA CYS A 73 -10.56 11.08 23.53
C CYS A 73 -11.88 10.82 24.27
N ASP A 74 -12.01 9.71 24.96
CA ASP A 74 -13.24 9.35 25.70
C ASP A 74 -13.52 10.32 26.86
N ALA A 75 -12.49 10.89 27.44
CA ALA A 75 -12.64 11.79 28.58
C ALA A 75 -13.14 13.18 28.19
N CYS A 76 -12.59 13.76 27.12
CA CYS A 76 -12.92 15.12 26.68
C CYS A 76 -13.66 15.17 25.35
N ARG A 77 -13.80 14.04 24.69
CA ARG A 77 -14.45 13.89 23.39
C ARG A 77 -13.84 14.75 22.27
N ALA A 78 -12.59 15.14 22.46
CA ALA A 78 -11.85 15.83 21.42
C ALA A 78 -11.32 14.84 20.41
N ASP A 79 -11.40 15.18 19.13
CA ASP A 79 -10.83 14.38 18.07
C ASP A 79 -9.40 14.86 17.79
N PHE A 80 -8.50 13.91 17.49
CA PHE A 80 -7.16 14.25 17.06
C PHE A 80 -6.70 13.28 15.99
N SER A 81 -5.84 13.74 15.09
CA SER A 81 -5.32 12.94 13.99
C SER A 81 -3.96 12.35 14.37
N PHE A 82 -3.78 11.11 13.99
CA PHE A 82 -2.49 10.42 14.10
C PHE A 82 -1.86 10.37 12.72
N THR A 83 -0.69 10.98 12.56
CA THR A 83 0.06 10.98 11.30
C THR A 83 1.32 10.14 11.46
N GLY A 84 1.60 9.32 10.48
CA GLY A 84 2.75 8.44 10.53
C GLY A 84 2.38 7.05 11.05
N ARG A 85 3.39 6.22 11.26
CA ARG A 85 3.20 4.84 11.69
C ARG A 85 3.46 4.68 13.18
N LEU A 86 2.93 3.59 13.73
CA LEU A 86 3.17 3.26 15.13
C LEU A 86 4.64 2.90 15.34
N PRO A 87 5.20 3.22 16.52
CA PRO A 87 6.54 2.76 16.86
C PRO A 87 6.58 1.24 16.99
N ASP A 88 7.72 0.68 16.70
CA ASP A 88 7.92 -0.77 16.83
C ASP A 88 7.94 -1.24 18.28
#